data_05dfdaca015c4eb3d5aca6751d0ecc89
#
_entry.id   05dfdaca015c4eb3d5aca6751d0ecc89
#
_cell.length_a   1.000
_cell.length_b   1.000
_cell.length_c   1.000
_cell.angle_alpha   90.00
_cell.angle_beta   90.00
_cell.angle_gamma   90.00
#
_symmetry.space_group_name_H-M   'P 1'
#
loop_
_entity.id
_entity.type
_entity.pdbx_description
1 polymer ?
#
loop_
_entity_poly.entity_id
_entity_poly.type
_entity_poly.pdbx_seq_one_letter_code
_entity_poly.pdbx_strand_id
1 'polypeptide(L)'
;TAYFEKAKDELGKDTFTFELVTDDDEASRKVGQYIQGAVETNLPGITLSLTNIPKNNRIAKGKSGEFQIILGGWNAIIPDPINIMDFAHSKTVFNYGGYNNAEVDRLLDAAENEDANAIAQRFEDIHAAEKIYMDELGVAPLYHSSEAFLWNPNVKGIVRHSVGARYDFKNAYIVE
;
A
#
# COMPACT_ATOMS: atom_id res chain seq x y z
N THR A 1 -1.36 -20.95 7.60
CA THR A 1 -1.50 -22.40 7.29
C THR A 1 -2.88 -22.91 7.64
N ALA A 2 -3.41 -22.72 8.88
CA ALA A 2 -4.73 -23.24 9.28
C ALA A 2 -5.89 -22.80 8.38
N TYR A 3 -5.95 -21.50 8.03
CA TYR A 3 -6.96 -20.98 7.10
C TYR A 3 -6.84 -21.57 5.69
N PHE A 4 -5.62 -21.88 5.25
CA PHE A 4 -5.40 -22.48 3.94
C PHE A 4 -5.88 -23.92 3.88
N GLU A 5 -5.63 -24.73 4.91
CA GLU A 5 -6.17 -26.10 5.00
C GLU A 5 -7.69 -26.07 5.02
N LYS A 6 -8.30 -25.17 5.79
CA LYS A 6 -9.75 -24.99 5.80
C LYS A 6 -10.29 -24.60 4.42
N ALA A 7 -9.61 -23.71 3.69
CA ALA A 7 -9.99 -23.32 2.33
C ALA A 7 -9.93 -24.50 1.34
N LYS A 8 -8.92 -25.39 1.45
CA LYS A 8 -8.85 -26.63 0.66
C LYS A 8 -10.06 -27.51 0.90
N ASP A 9 -10.40 -27.74 2.16
CA ASP A 9 -11.55 -28.56 2.56
C ASP A 9 -12.88 -27.99 2.04
N GLU A 10 -13.09 -26.67 2.23
CA GLU A 10 -14.31 -25.99 1.78
C GLU A 10 -14.46 -25.94 0.27
N LEU A 11 -13.37 -25.80 -0.48
CA LEU A 11 -13.37 -25.68 -1.93
C LEU A 11 -13.19 -27.04 -2.65
N GLY A 12 -12.85 -28.09 -1.91
CA GLY A 12 -12.58 -29.42 -2.48
C GLY A 12 -11.40 -29.41 -3.47
N LYS A 13 -10.36 -28.61 -3.19
CA LYS A 13 -9.19 -28.43 -4.06
C LYS A 13 -7.92 -28.38 -3.23
N ASP A 14 -6.89 -29.10 -3.71
CA ASP A 14 -5.57 -29.14 -3.06
C ASP A 14 -4.57 -28.13 -3.63
N THR A 15 -4.85 -27.61 -4.83
CA THR A 15 -3.92 -26.70 -5.52
C THR A 15 -4.63 -25.47 -6.05
N PHE A 16 -3.93 -24.32 -5.98
CA PHE A 16 -4.40 -23.03 -6.44
C PHE A 16 -3.28 -22.31 -7.18
N THR A 17 -3.63 -21.63 -8.25
CA THR A 17 -2.70 -20.75 -8.96
C THR A 17 -3.27 -19.34 -8.98
N PHE A 18 -2.44 -18.35 -8.58
CA PHE A 18 -2.81 -16.94 -8.59
C PHE A 18 -1.77 -16.13 -9.38
N GLU A 19 -2.25 -15.09 -10.07
CA GLU A 19 -1.39 -14.08 -10.67
C GLU A 19 -1.01 -13.04 -9.63
N LEU A 20 0.30 -12.78 -9.46
CA LEU A 20 0.83 -11.63 -8.71
C LEU A 20 1.36 -10.60 -9.70
N VAL A 21 0.65 -9.47 -9.80
CA VAL A 21 1.02 -8.35 -10.66
C VAL A 21 1.92 -7.37 -9.91
N THR A 22 3.06 -7.01 -10.50
CA THR A 22 4.02 -6.04 -9.93
C THR A 22 4.45 -5.02 -10.99
N ASP A 23 5.11 -3.94 -10.55
CA ASP A 23 5.86 -3.07 -11.48
C ASP A 23 7.05 -3.82 -12.08
N ASP A 24 7.53 -3.39 -13.24
CA ASP A 24 8.63 -4.02 -13.97
C ASP A 24 10.03 -3.50 -13.60
N ASP A 25 10.12 -2.67 -12.55
CA ASP A 25 11.39 -2.24 -11.99
C ASP A 25 12.07 -3.37 -11.16
N GLU A 26 13.37 -3.23 -10.95
CA GLU A 26 14.19 -4.26 -10.30
C GLU A 26 13.75 -4.53 -8.85
N ALA A 27 13.39 -3.49 -8.09
CA ALA A 27 12.97 -3.63 -6.70
C ALA A 27 11.64 -4.39 -6.59
N SER A 28 10.65 -4.02 -7.40
CA SER A 28 9.34 -4.69 -7.46
C SER A 28 9.46 -6.15 -7.88
N ARG A 29 10.34 -6.46 -8.84
CA ARG A 29 10.61 -7.85 -9.25
C ARG A 29 11.19 -8.68 -8.12
N LYS A 30 12.19 -8.14 -7.40
CA LYS A 30 12.80 -8.83 -6.24
C LYS A 30 11.78 -9.09 -5.13
N VAL A 31 10.93 -8.11 -4.83
CA VAL A 31 9.86 -8.28 -3.83
C VAL A 31 8.85 -9.33 -4.30
N GLY A 32 8.42 -9.29 -5.56
CA GLY A 32 7.53 -10.29 -6.13
C GLY A 32 8.10 -11.72 -6.04
N GLN A 33 9.38 -11.90 -6.39
CA GLN A 33 10.07 -13.19 -6.27
C GLN A 33 10.18 -13.67 -4.82
N TYR A 34 10.44 -12.75 -3.88
CA TYR A 34 10.46 -13.08 -2.46
C TYR A 34 9.09 -13.55 -1.96
N ILE A 35 8.02 -12.82 -2.32
CA ILE A 35 6.65 -13.20 -1.95
C ILE A 35 6.30 -14.56 -2.54
N GLN A 36 6.60 -14.79 -3.83
CA GLN A 36 6.38 -16.07 -4.51
C GLN A 36 7.05 -17.21 -3.73
N GLY A 37 8.36 -17.10 -3.48
CA GLY A 37 9.10 -18.14 -2.77
C GLY A 37 8.58 -18.36 -1.34
N ALA A 38 8.25 -17.29 -0.61
CA ALA A 38 7.70 -17.39 0.74
C ALA A 38 6.32 -18.06 0.76
N VAL A 39 5.42 -17.70 -0.16
CA VAL A 39 4.08 -18.27 -0.25
C VAL A 39 4.16 -19.74 -0.65
N GLU A 40 4.87 -20.08 -1.71
CA GLU A 40 4.98 -21.46 -2.21
C GLU A 40 5.66 -22.40 -1.22
N THR A 41 6.61 -21.88 -0.42
CA THR A 41 7.29 -22.66 0.63
C THR A 41 6.38 -22.92 1.84
N ASN A 42 5.61 -21.92 2.27
CA ASN A 42 4.83 -21.99 3.50
C ASN A 42 3.39 -22.48 3.30
N LEU A 43 2.89 -22.43 2.07
CA LEU A 43 1.54 -22.87 1.68
C LEU A 43 1.64 -23.86 0.50
N PRO A 44 2.10 -25.11 0.76
CA PRO A 44 2.20 -26.13 -0.28
C PRO A 44 0.85 -26.36 -0.97
N GLY A 45 0.83 -26.22 -2.29
CA GLY A 45 -0.39 -26.25 -3.11
C GLY A 45 -0.77 -24.90 -3.67
N ILE A 46 -0.14 -23.78 -3.25
CA ILE A 46 -0.25 -22.50 -3.94
C ILE A 46 0.90 -22.35 -4.92
N THR A 47 0.60 -21.84 -6.12
CA THR A 47 1.56 -21.37 -7.10
C THR A 47 1.27 -19.92 -7.42
N LEU A 48 2.28 -19.05 -7.37
CA LEU A 48 2.17 -17.66 -7.80
C LEU A 48 2.84 -17.45 -9.16
N SER A 49 2.04 -17.03 -10.15
CA SER A 49 2.55 -16.60 -11.45
C SER A 49 2.89 -15.11 -11.39
N LEU A 50 4.16 -14.75 -11.62
CA LEU A 50 4.60 -13.35 -11.59
C LEU A 50 4.35 -12.66 -12.93
N THR A 51 3.65 -11.53 -12.91
CA THR A 51 3.41 -10.65 -14.05
C THR A 51 4.00 -9.27 -13.76
N ASN A 52 5.16 -8.98 -14.36
CA ASN A 52 5.84 -7.69 -14.21
C ASN A 52 5.49 -6.78 -15.40
N ILE A 53 4.84 -5.67 -15.15
CA ILE A 53 4.35 -4.73 -16.18
C ILE A 53 4.70 -3.28 -15.84
N PRO A 54 4.73 -2.39 -16.83
CA PRO A 54 4.95 -0.97 -16.59
C PRO A 54 3.97 -0.40 -15.56
N LYS A 55 4.45 0.47 -14.69
CA LYS A 55 3.68 1.06 -13.58
C LYS A 55 2.30 1.58 -13.99
N ASN A 56 2.22 2.27 -15.13
CA ASN A 56 0.92 2.80 -15.60
C ASN A 56 -0.07 1.68 -15.94
N ASN A 57 0.42 0.56 -16.49
CA ASN A 57 -0.42 -0.60 -16.80
C ASN A 57 -0.88 -1.30 -15.52
N ARG A 58 0.00 -1.41 -14.50
CA ARG A 58 -0.39 -1.93 -13.19
C ARG A 58 -1.47 -1.06 -12.54
N ILE A 59 -1.31 0.26 -12.58
CA ILE A 59 -2.34 1.19 -12.07
C ILE A 59 -3.66 1.02 -12.83
N ALA A 60 -3.63 0.87 -14.15
CA ALA A 60 -4.82 0.63 -14.96
C ALA A 60 -5.50 -0.70 -14.57
N LYS A 61 -4.74 -1.79 -14.41
CA LYS A 61 -5.25 -3.07 -13.92
C LYS A 61 -5.86 -2.95 -12.52
N GLY A 62 -5.22 -2.20 -11.61
CA GLY A 62 -5.76 -1.93 -10.28
C GLY A 62 -7.12 -1.24 -10.35
N LYS A 63 -7.24 -0.19 -11.16
CA LYS A 63 -8.49 0.56 -11.33
C LYS A 63 -9.61 -0.23 -12.00
N SER A 64 -9.29 -1.14 -12.93
CA SER A 64 -10.29 -2.00 -13.60
C SER A 64 -10.68 -3.23 -12.78
N GLY A 65 -9.95 -3.56 -11.70
CA GLY A 65 -10.16 -4.78 -10.92
C GLY A 65 -9.69 -6.06 -11.64
N GLU A 66 -8.96 -5.93 -12.75
CA GLU A 66 -8.48 -7.07 -13.56
C GLU A 66 -7.20 -7.68 -12.99
N PHE A 67 -7.21 -8.09 -11.74
CA PHE A 67 -6.09 -8.75 -11.06
C PHE A 67 -6.60 -9.71 -9.98
N GLN A 68 -5.76 -10.65 -9.57
CA GLN A 68 -6.02 -11.51 -8.41
C GLN A 68 -5.22 -11.00 -7.20
N ILE A 69 -3.92 -10.78 -7.37
CA ILE A 69 -3.05 -10.15 -6.37
C ILE A 69 -2.26 -9.05 -7.06
N ILE A 70 -2.22 -7.87 -6.47
CA ILE A 70 -1.49 -6.72 -7.01
C ILE A 70 -0.53 -6.15 -5.95
N LEU A 71 0.73 -6.00 -6.31
CA LEU A 71 1.72 -5.33 -5.47
C LEU A 71 1.75 -3.85 -5.82
N GLY A 72 1.49 -3.01 -4.84
CA GLY A 72 1.54 -1.56 -4.99
C GLY A 72 2.23 -0.89 -3.81
N GLY A 73 2.45 0.41 -3.93
CA GLY A 73 2.95 1.25 -2.84
C GLY A 73 2.20 2.57 -2.79
N TRP A 74 2.09 3.12 -1.60
CA TRP A 74 1.50 4.42 -1.35
C TRP A 74 2.49 5.33 -0.63
N ASN A 75 2.60 6.57 -1.08
CA ASN A 75 3.38 7.60 -0.42
C ASN A 75 2.45 8.76 -0.06
N ALA A 76 2.48 9.18 1.20
CA ALA A 76 1.74 10.36 1.63
C ALA A 76 2.22 11.60 0.87
N ILE A 77 1.28 12.43 0.41
CA ILE A 77 1.54 13.70 -0.27
C ILE A 77 1.54 14.85 0.74
N ILE A 78 0.74 14.72 1.78
CA ILE A 78 0.67 15.66 2.91
C ILE A 78 0.99 14.92 4.22
N PRO A 79 1.51 15.61 5.25
CA PRO A 79 1.86 15.01 6.55
C PRO A 79 0.59 14.81 7.41
N ASP A 80 -0.36 14.05 6.92
CA ASP A 80 -1.62 13.76 7.58
C ASP A 80 -1.98 12.29 7.37
N PRO A 81 -2.34 11.53 8.43
CA PRO A 81 -2.66 10.11 8.33
C PRO A 81 -3.86 9.82 7.44
N ILE A 82 -4.81 10.75 7.27
CA ILE A 82 -5.95 10.59 6.37
C ILE A 82 -5.49 10.31 4.94
N ASN A 83 -4.35 10.89 4.52
CA ASN A 83 -3.82 10.71 3.18
C ASN A 83 -3.32 9.28 2.90
N ILE A 84 -3.02 8.52 3.96
CA ILE A 84 -2.75 7.08 3.85
C ILE A 84 -4.06 6.31 3.91
N MET A 85 -5.00 6.72 4.77
CA MET A 85 -6.26 5.99 4.96
C MET A 85 -7.29 6.23 3.85
N ASP A 86 -7.08 7.23 2.98
CA ASP A 86 -7.98 7.51 1.85
C ASP A 86 -8.22 6.27 0.96
N PHE A 87 -7.24 5.39 0.79
CA PHE A 87 -7.44 4.17 0.00
C PHE A 87 -8.30 3.10 0.69
N ALA A 88 -8.61 3.23 1.99
CA ALA A 88 -9.51 2.34 2.72
C ALA A 88 -10.99 2.72 2.56
N HIS A 89 -11.28 3.96 2.13
CA HIS A 89 -12.65 4.41 1.92
C HIS A 89 -13.28 3.72 0.69
N SER A 90 -14.51 3.21 0.82
CA SER A 90 -15.17 2.41 -0.23
C SER A 90 -15.36 3.15 -1.57
N LYS A 91 -15.49 4.48 -1.52
CA LYS A 91 -15.75 5.33 -2.71
C LYS A 91 -14.49 5.88 -3.38
N THR A 92 -13.31 5.65 -2.82
CA THR A 92 -12.08 6.17 -3.42
C THR A 92 -11.69 5.39 -4.68
N VAL A 93 -11.11 6.10 -5.65
CA VAL A 93 -10.56 5.49 -6.88
C VAL A 93 -9.30 4.67 -6.64
N PHE A 94 -8.77 4.68 -5.42
CA PHE A 94 -7.57 3.94 -5.01
C PHE A 94 -7.88 2.62 -4.32
N ASN A 95 -9.15 2.36 -4.01
CA ASN A 95 -9.63 1.11 -3.42
C ASN A 95 -9.69 -0.01 -4.48
N TYR A 96 -8.54 -0.45 -4.93
CA TYR A 96 -8.43 -1.46 -6.00
C TYR A 96 -8.99 -2.82 -5.58
N GLY A 97 -8.91 -3.17 -4.31
CA GLY A 97 -9.42 -4.43 -3.75
C GLY A 97 -10.93 -4.47 -3.57
N GLY A 98 -11.64 -3.35 -3.77
CA GLY A 98 -13.10 -3.28 -3.58
C GLY A 98 -13.52 -3.45 -2.12
N TYR A 99 -12.63 -3.09 -1.16
CA TYR A 99 -12.96 -3.13 0.26
C TYR A 99 -14.17 -2.23 0.55
N ASN A 100 -15.09 -2.71 1.37
CA ASN A 100 -16.33 -1.99 1.69
C ASN A 100 -16.74 -2.28 3.13
N ASN A 101 -16.57 -1.30 4.00
CA ASN A 101 -17.01 -1.35 5.38
C ASN A 101 -17.61 0.02 5.77
N ALA A 102 -18.90 0.03 6.05
CA ALA A 102 -19.64 1.27 6.35
C ALA A 102 -19.13 1.99 7.60
N GLU A 103 -18.57 1.28 8.58
CA GLU A 103 -18.00 1.91 9.78
C GLU A 103 -16.66 2.58 9.48
N VAL A 104 -15.83 1.97 8.64
CA VAL A 104 -14.59 2.61 8.15
C VAL A 104 -14.93 3.89 7.39
N ASP A 105 -15.88 3.83 6.45
CA ASP A 105 -16.32 5.02 5.71
C ASP A 105 -16.82 6.11 6.67
N ARG A 106 -17.67 5.76 7.62
CA ARG A 106 -18.21 6.71 8.61
C ARG A 106 -17.11 7.39 9.44
N LEU A 107 -16.14 6.62 9.91
CA LEU A 107 -15.02 7.16 10.70
C LEU A 107 -14.13 8.09 9.88
N LEU A 108 -13.82 7.74 8.64
CA LEU A 108 -13.04 8.58 7.75
C LEU A 108 -13.80 9.85 7.35
N ASP A 109 -15.11 9.74 7.06
CA ASP A 109 -15.97 10.88 6.79
C ASP A 109 -16.06 11.83 8.01
N ALA A 110 -16.20 11.29 9.24
CA ALA A 110 -16.22 12.09 10.47
C ALA A 110 -14.90 12.84 10.68
N ALA A 111 -13.76 12.16 10.48
CA ALA A 111 -12.44 12.77 10.60
C ALA A 111 -12.20 13.92 9.60
N GLU A 112 -12.85 13.89 8.43
CA GLU A 112 -12.72 14.95 7.42
C GLU A 112 -13.76 16.06 7.55
N ASN A 113 -14.88 15.83 8.23
CA ASN A 113 -15.99 16.77 8.33
C ASN A 113 -16.27 17.19 9.77
N GLU A 114 -17.01 16.37 10.54
CA GLU A 114 -17.51 16.76 11.87
C GLU A 114 -16.36 17.01 12.86
N ASP A 115 -15.35 16.16 12.83
CA ASP A 115 -14.22 16.18 13.76
C ASP A 115 -12.95 16.81 13.17
N ALA A 116 -13.04 17.40 11.96
CA ALA A 116 -11.89 17.99 11.25
C ALA A 116 -11.09 19.00 12.10
N ASN A 117 -11.74 19.77 12.97
CA ASN A 117 -11.13 20.74 13.88
C ASN A 117 -10.93 20.21 15.31
N ALA A 118 -11.50 19.05 15.66
CA ALA A 118 -11.35 18.39 16.95
C ALA A 118 -10.16 17.41 16.89
N ILE A 119 -8.94 17.94 16.86
CA ILE A 119 -7.71 17.21 16.52
C ILE A 119 -7.61 15.83 17.21
N ALA A 120 -7.89 15.77 18.52
CA ALA A 120 -7.80 14.51 19.26
C ALA A 120 -8.84 13.48 18.77
N GLN A 121 -10.10 13.88 18.61
CA GLN A 121 -11.17 13.01 18.12
C GLN A 121 -10.88 12.56 16.68
N ARG A 122 -10.48 13.47 15.83
CA ARG A 122 -10.09 13.18 14.46
C ARG A 122 -9.03 12.06 14.36
N PHE A 123 -8.01 12.10 15.22
CA PHE A 123 -6.99 11.05 15.24
C PHE A 123 -7.53 9.72 15.77
N GLU A 124 -8.43 9.74 16.77
CA GLU A 124 -9.09 8.53 17.26
C GLU A 124 -9.95 7.87 16.17
N ASP A 125 -10.68 8.66 15.38
CA ASP A 125 -11.51 8.16 14.29
C ASP A 125 -10.64 7.51 13.19
N ILE A 126 -9.56 8.16 12.79
CA ILE A 126 -8.62 7.61 11.78
C ILE A 126 -7.97 6.32 12.29
N HIS A 127 -7.55 6.29 13.56
CA HIS A 127 -6.95 5.09 14.17
C HIS A 127 -7.96 3.95 14.30
N ALA A 128 -9.20 4.24 14.66
CA ALA A 128 -10.25 3.23 14.71
C ALA A 128 -10.55 2.65 13.31
N ALA A 129 -10.59 3.50 12.28
CA ALA A 129 -10.74 3.07 10.90
C ALA A 129 -9.58 2.19 10.43
N GLU A 130 -8.33 2.61 10.73
CA GLU A 130 -7.13 1.83 10.42
C GLU A 130 -7.18 0.45 11.07
N LYS A 131 -7.55 0.39 12.35
CA LYS A 131 -7.63 -0.88 13.08
C LYS A 131 -8.62 -1.85 12.42
N ILE A 132 -9.82 -1.40 12.08
CA ILE A 132 -10.82 -2.24 11.41
C ILE A 132 -10.28 -2.71 10.05
N TYR A 133 -9.74 -1.79 9.25
CA TYR A 133 -9.20 -2.08 7.93
C TYR A 133 -8.08 -3.12 7.95
N MET A 134 -7.21 -3.06 8.96
CA MET A 134 -6.12 -4.01 9.16
C MET A 134 -6.60 -5.36 9.70
N ASP A 135 -7.53 -5.37 10.65
CA ASP A 135 -8.12 -6.58 11.22
C ASP A 135 -8.91 -7.39 10.15
N GLU A 136 -9.55 -6.69 9.20
CA GLU A 136 -10.28 -7.29 8.08
C GLU A 136 -9.40 -7.59 6.85
N LEU A 137 -8.11 -7.28 6.91
CA LEU A 137 -7.15 -7.48 5.83
C LEU A 137 -7.56 -6.79 4.52
N GLY A 138 -8.09 -5.56 4.59
CA GLY A 138 -8.37 -4.73 3.42
C GLY A 138 -7.12 -4.50 2.54
N VAL A 139 -5.94 -4.55 3.16
CA VAL A 139 -4.63 -4.60 2.51
C VAL A 139 -3.68 -5.48 3.32
N ALA A 140 -2.70 -6.09 2.67
CA ALA A 140 -1.60 -6.79 3.35
C ALA A 140 -0.34 -5.89 3.33
N PRO A 141 -0.02 -5.17 4.42
CA PRO A 141 1.17 -4.34 4.47
C PRO A 141 2.42 -5.20 4.53
N LEU A 142 3.43 -4.86 3.74
CA LEU A 142 4.65 -5.65 3.61
C LEU A 142 5.85 -4.96 4.27
N TYR A 143 6.13 -3.72 3.90
CA TYR A 143 7.28 -2.97 4.41
C TYR A 143 7.17 -1.48 4.12
N HIS A 144 7.92 -0.68 4.87
CA HIS A 144 8.16 0.72 4.54
C HIS A 144 9.41 0.82 3.67
N SER A 145 9.26 1.40 2.48
CA SER A 145 10.40 1.66 1.61
C SER A 145 11.30 2.74 2.19
N SER A 146 12.61 2.56 2.06
CA SER A 146 13.61 3.56 2.42
C SER A 146 14.43 3.94 1.20
N GLU A 147 15.01 5.13 1.21
CA GLU A 147 15.86 5.64 0.16
C GLU A 147 17.23 5.99 0.73
N ALA A 148 18.27 5.38 0.15
CA ALA A 148 19.65 5.82 0.40
C ALA A 148 19.97 6.98 -0.52
N PHE A 149 20.59 8.03 0.01
CA PHE A 149 21.03 9.19 -0.76
C PHE A 149 22.44 9.60 -0.37
N LEU A 150 23.17 10.12 -1.34
CA LEU A 150 24.47 10.71 -1.14
C LEU A 150 24.33 12.24 -1.21
N TRP A 151 24.94 12.91 -0.25
CA TRP A 151 24.91 14.36 -0.14
C TRP A 151 26.31 14.91 -0.27
N ASN A 152 26.56 15.72 -1.28
CA ASN A 152 27.82 16.43 -1.38
C ASN A 152 27.89 17.50 -0.25
N PRO A 153 28.88 17.45 0.64
CA PRO A 153 28.97 18.36 1.79
C PRO A 153 29.10 19.86 1.40
N ASN A 154 29.52 20.16 0.18
CA ASN A 154 29.60 21.52 -0.32
C ASN A 154 28.26 22.05 -0.84
N VAL A 155 27.25 21.23 -1.00
CA VAL A 155 25.89 21.67 -1.38
C VAL A 155 25.10 21.97 -0.13
N LYS A 156 24.62 23.20 0.00
CA LYS A 156 23.87 23.73 1.15
C LYS A 156 22.50 24.20 0.70
N GLY A 157 21.60 24.46 1.67
CA GLY A 157 20.29 25.06 1.43
C GLY A 157 19.25 24.15 0.80
N ILE A 158 19.54 22.84 0.65
CA ILE A 158 18.54 21.86 0.24
C ILE A 158 17.66 21.54 1.45
N VAL A 159 16.34 21.57 1.27
CA VAL A 159 15.36 21.13 2.27
C VAL A 159 14.86 19.74 1.90
N ARG A 160 14.85 18.83 2.86
CA ARG A 160 14.29 17.49 2.70
C ARG A 160 12.96 17.40 3.44
N HIS A 161 11.93 16.87 2.77
CA HIS A 161 10.62 16.64 3.34
C HIS A 161 10.40 15.15 3.60
N SER A 162 9.65 14.84 4.63
CA SER A 162 9.26 13.46 4.97
C SER A 162 8.14 12.92 4.07
N VAL A 163 7.34 13.82 3.51
CA VAL A 163 6.19 13.50 2.63
C VAL A 163 6.14 14.47 1.46
N GLY A 164 5.42 14.13 0.41
CA GLY A 164 5.28 14.96 -0.79
C GLY A 164 6.55 15.00 -1.64
N ALA A 165 6.88 16.18 -2.14
CA ALA A 165 8.13 16.39 -2.86
C ALA A 165 9.31 16.25 -1.91
N ARG A 166 10.13 15.22 -2.12
CA ARG A 166 11.21 14.83 -1.18
C ARG A 166 12.27 15.91 -0.96
N TYR A 167 12.53 16.72 -1.97
CA TYR A 167 13.60 17.75 -1.92
C TYR A 167 13.09 19.06 -2.47
N ASP A 168 13.46 20.16 -1.80
CA ASP A 168 13.33 21.53 -2.29
C ASP A 168 14.74 22.11 -2.51
N PHE A 169 15.03 22.51 -3.73
CA PHE A 169 16.31 23.08 -4.17
C PHE A 169 16.26 24.59 -4.34
N LYS A 170 15.15 25.25 -4.00
CA LYS A 170 14.94 26.69 -4.23
C LYS A 170 16.07 27.56 -3.67
N ASN A 171 16.61 27.18 -2.51
CA ASN A 171 17.66 27.91 -1.82
C ASN A 171 19.00 27.15 -1.83
N ALA A 172 19.15 26.16 -2.74
CA ALA A 172 20.39 25.41 -2.83
C ALA A 172 21.54 26.24 -3.42
N TYR A 173 22.72 26.11 -2.82
CA TYR A 173 23.95 26.79 -3.26
C TYR A 173 25.16 25.88 -2.99
N ILE A 174 26.29 26.19 -3.66
CA ILE A 174 27.54 25.48 -3.48
C ILE A 174 28.48 26.40 -2.69
N VAL A 175 29.12 25.85 -1.67
CA VAL A 175 30.23 26.51 -0.96
C VAL A 175 31.55 25.96 -1.48
N GLU A 176 32.54 26.83 -1.68
CA GLU A 176 33.91 26.50 -2.08
C GLU A 176 34.70 25.90 -0.92
#